data_8cf595e70686b6c8b0543d26ce842cdf
#
_entry.id   8cf595e70686b6c8b0543d26ce842cdf
#
_cell.length_a   1.000
_cell.length_b   1.000
_cell.length_c   1.000
_cell.angle_alpha   90.00
_cell.angle_beta   90.00
_cell.angle_gamma   90.00
#
_symmetry.space_group_name_H-M   'P 1'
#
loop_
_entity.id
_entity.type
_entity.pdbx_description
1 polymer ?
#
loop_
_entity_poly.entity_id
_entity_poly.type
_entity_poly.pdbx_seq_one_letter_code
_entity_poly.pdbx_strand_id
1 'polypeptide(L)'
;FFYITYYQNSGAAWGIFSNNNTLIIILSFIILLIIYRYMYSFKTNTRNVIAFGLLFGGIIGNLCDRLLFEHVKDFLDFYIGSYNFPIFNFSDMAIVIGIFLLIIAILKKEEVNERDKSRKRSEKNR
;
A
#
# COMPACT_ATOMS: atom_id res chain seq x y z
N PHE A 1 25.12 -9.33 -1.94
CA PHE A 1 24.18 -8.33 -2.47
C PHE A 1 22.72 -8.75 -2.24
N PHE A 2 22.32 -9.92 -2.68
CA PHE A 2 20.97 -10.42 -2.56
C PHE A 2 20.93 -11.81 -1.94
N TYR A 3 20.06 -11.98 -0.94
CA TYR A 3 19.85 -13.27 -0.26
C TYR A 3 18.36 -13.52 -0.09
N ILE A 4 17.97 -14.80 -0.10
CA ILE A 4 16.66 -15.24 0.35
C ILE A 4 16.82 -15.69 1.79
N THR A 5 16.27 -14.92 2.72
CA THR A 5 16.41 -15.12 4.15
C THR A 5 15.03 -15.24 4.79
N TYR A 6 14.84 -16.19 5.70
CA TYR A 6 13.60 -16.30 6.44
C TYR A 6 13.65 -15.40 7.68
N TYR A 7 12.74 -14.42 7.74
CA TYR A 7 12.61 -13.50 8.86
C TYR A 7 11.16 -13.30 9.26
N GLN A 8 10.87 -13.41 10.56
CA GLN A 8 9.55 -13.15 11.12
C GLN A 8 9.51 -11.70 11.62
N ASN A 9 8.80 -10.83 10.90
CA ASN A 9 8.68 -9.43 11.24
C ASN A 9 7.44 -9.19 12.11
N SER A 10 7.65 -8.90 13.41
CA SER A 10 6.59 -8.54 14.36
C SER A 10 6.23 -7.06 14.37
N GLY A 11 6.93 -6.24 13.58
CA GLY A 11 6.72 -4.80 13.46
C GLY A 11 6.60 -4.35 12.01
N ALA A 12 6.93 -3.08 11.77
CA ALA A 12 7.04 -2.48 10.44
C ALA A 12 8.51 -2.44 9.99
N ALA A 13 8.81 -1.71 8.91
CA ALA A 13 10.19 -1.50 8.45
C ALA A 13 11.07 -0.97 9.58
N TRP A 14 12.34 -1.40 9.63
CA TRP A 14 13.31 -1.09 10.68
C TRP A 14 12.85 -1.47 12.10
N GLY A 15 11.92 -2.42 12.24
CA GLY A 15 11.43 -2.88 13.53
C GLY A 15 10.52 -1.89 14.25
N ILE A 16 10.02 -0.85 13.57
CA ILE A 16 9.06 0.10 14.14
C ILE A 16 7.81 -0.65 14.59
N PHE A 17 7.35 -0.37 15.82
CA PHE A 17 6.24 -1.07 16.47
C PHE A 17 6.47 -2.57 16.67
N SER A 18 7.74 -3.02 16.80
CA SER A 18 8.05 -4.40 17.14
C SER A 18 7.29 -4.84 18.39
N ASN A 19 6.77 -6.07 18.39
CA ASN A 19 5.92 -6.63 19.46
C ASN A 19 4.60 -5.89 19.69
N ASN A 20 4.19 -5.01 18.77
CA ASN A 20 2.89 -4.33 18.83
C ASN A 20 2.02 -4.68 17.62
N ASN A 21 1.80 -5.98 17.43
CA ASN A 21 1.04 -6.52 16.30
C ASN A 21 -0.40 -5.97 16.24
N THR A 22 -1.04 -5.83 17.41
CA THR A 22 -2.42 -5.30 17.51
C THR A 22 -2.50 -3.88 16.98
N LEU A 23 -1.54 -3.00 17.31
CA LEU A 23 -1.51 -1.63 16.80
C LEU A 23 -1.36 -1.60 15.28
N ILE A 24 -0.47 -2.43 14.72
CA ILE A 24 -0.25 -2.51 13.28
C ILE A 24 -1.52 -3.02 12.57
N ILE A 25 -2.21 -3.99 13.12
CA ILE A 25 -3.48 -4.49 12.59
C ILE A 25 -4.52 -3.38 12.55
N ILE A 26 -4.69 -2.64 13.64
CA ILE A 26 -5.63 -1.52 13.72
C ILE A 26 -5.29 -0.45 12.69
N LEU A 27 -4.03 -0.05 12.60
CA LEU A 27 -3.56 0.93 11.61
C LEU A 27 -3.79 0.44 10.18
N SER A 28 -3.60 -0.85 9.90
CA SER A 28 -3.86 -1.44 8.58
C SER A 28 -5.33 -1.32 8.18
N PHE A 29 -6.27 -1.59 9.09
CA PHE A 29 -7.69 -1.40 8.83
C PHE A 29 -8.05 0.06 8.57
N ILE A 30 -7.49 0.99 9.36
CA ILE A 30 -7.69 2.43 9.16
C ILE A 30 -7.18 2.86 7.78
N ILE A 31 -5.99 2.43 7.40
CA ILE A 31 -5.40 2.74 6.08
C ILE A 31 -6.26 2.16 4.95
N LEU A 32 -6.75 0.94 5.09
CA LEU A 32 -7.64 0.33 4.09
C LEU A 32 -8.92 1.15 3.90
N LEU A 33 -9.52 1.65 4.98
CA LEU A 33 -10.69 2.51 4.91
C LEU A 33 -10.39 3.85 4.23
N ILE A 34 -9.25 4.45 4.55
CA ILE A 34 -8.81 5.70 3.92
C ILE A 34 -8.59 5.50 2.41
N ILE A 35 -7.89 4.45 2.02
CA ILE A 35 -7.63 4.13 0.61
C ILE A 35 -8.93 3.84 -0.13
N TYR A 36 -9.85 3.08 0.46
CA TYR A 36 -11.16 2.79 -0.10
C TYR A 36 -11.94 4.09 -0.38
N ARG A 37 -11.93 5.01 0.58
CA ARG A 37 -12.59 6.32 0.43
C ARG A 37 -11.96 7.15 -0.69
N TYR A 38 -10.63 7.22 -0.73
CA TYR A 38 -9.90 7.99 -1.73
C TYR A 38 -10.00 7.40 -3.14
N MET A 39 -10.16 6.09 -3.27
CA MET A 39 -10.23 5.41 -4.56
C MET A 39 -11.28 6.03 -5.49
N TYR A 40 -12.41 6.46 -4.94
CA TYR A 40 -13.48 7.08 -5.72
C TYR A 40 -13.18 8.50 -6.17
N SER A 41 -12.13 9.11 -5.64
CA SER A 41 -11.68 10.47 -6.01
C SER A 41 -10.74 10.47 -7.21
N PHE A 42 -10.32 9.31 -7.70
CA PHE A 42 -9.42 9.19 -8.84
C PHE A 42 -10.15 8.78 -10.11
N LYS A 43 -9.62 9.25 -11.25
CA LYS A 43 -10.06 8.76 -12.55
C LYS A 43 -9.98 7.24 -12.63
N THR A 44 -10.99 6.62 -13.20
CA THR A 44 -10.99 5.19 -13.49
C THR A 44 -10.26 4.95 -14.80
N ASN A 45 -9.00 4.56 -14.73
CA ASN A 45 -8.19 4.11 -15.86
C ASN A 45 -7.37 2.89 -15.45
N THR A 46 -6.76 2.22 -16.40
CA THR A 46 -6.01 0.97 -16.15
C THR A 46 -4.91 1.16 -15.12
N ARG A 47 -4.12 2.23 -15.22
CA ARG A 47 -3.05 2.52 -14.27
C ARG A 47 -3.56 2.71 -12.85
N ASN A 48 -4.61 3.49 -12.66
CA ASN A 48 -5.17 3.77 -11.34
C ASN A 48 -5.85 2.54 -10.73
N VAL A 49 -6.52 1.74 -11.55
CA VAL A 49 -7.10 0.46 -11.11
C VAL A 49 -5.99 -0.49 -10.62
N ILE A 50 -4.89 -0.60 -11.37
CA ILE A 50 -3.73 -1.42 -10.97
C ILE A 50 -3.12 -0.87 -9.67
N ALA A 51 -2.97 0.45 -9.55
CA ALA A 51 -2.40 1.09 -8.37
C ALA A 51 -3.19 0.73 -7.10
N PHE A 52 -4.51 0.91 -7.12
CA PHE A 52 -5.36 0.57 -5.98
C PHE A 52 -5.42 -0.93 -5.72
N GLY A 53 -5.44 -1.75 -6.76
CA GLY A 53 -5.37 -3.21 -6.63
C GLY A 53 -4.10 -3.68 -5.93
N LEU A 54 -2.95 -3.12 -6.28
CA LEU A 54 -1.66 -3.41 -5.65
C LEU A 54 -1.63 -2.95 -4.19
N LEU A 55 -2.16 -1.77 -3.89
CA LEU A 55 -2.25 -1.27 -2.51
C LEU A 55 -3.14 -2.16 -1.65
N PHE A 56 -4.35 -2.46 -2.09
CA PHE A 56 -5.25 -3.34 -1.35
C PHE A 56 -4.66 -4.74 -1.19
N GLY A 57 -4.16 -5.33 -2.27
CA GLY A 57 -3.56 -6.67 -2.23
C GLY A 57 -2.36 -6.75 -1.30
N GLY A 58 -1.47 -5.77 -1.34
CA GLY A 58 -0.29 -5.72 -0.49
C GLY A 58 -0.63 -5.52 1.00
N ILE A 59 -1.51 -4.57 1.31
CA ILE A 59 -1.92 -4.32 2.70
C ILE A 59 -2.70 -5.51 3.25
N ILE A 60 -3.63 -6.06 2.50
CA ILE A 60 -4.42 -7.23 2.92
C ILE A 60 -3.52 -8.45 3.09
N GLY A 61 -2.55 -8.67 2.20
CA GLY A 61 -1.60 -9.78 2.33
C GLY A 61 -0.82 -9.73 3.63
N ASN A 62 -0.22 -8.60 3.96
CA ASN A 62 0.47 -8.41 5.24
C ASN A 62 -0.48 -8.49 6.44
N LEU A 63 -1.70 -7.96 6.31
CA LEU A 63 -2.70 -8.02 7.36
C LEU A 63 -3.14 -9.46 7.65
N CYS A 64 -3.37 -10.27 6.62
CA CYS A 64 -3.72 -11.69 6.78
C CYS A 64 -2.63 -12.45 7.53
N ASP A 65 -1.36 -12.23 7.21
CA ASP A 65 -0.26 -12.86 7.92
C ASP A 65 -0.26 -12.48 9.41
N ARG A 66 -0.49 -11.21 9.73
CA ARG A 66 -0.55 -10.76 11.12
C ARG A 66 -1.73 -11.31 11.90
N LEU A 67 -2.88 -11.43 11.26
CA LEU A 67 -4.08 -12.02 11.89
C LEU A 67 -3.93 -13.51 12.14
N LEU A 68 -3.26 -14.24 11.22
CA LEU A 68 -3.12 -15.69 11.30
C LEU A 68 -1.90 -16.13 12.11
N PHE A 69 -0.78 -15.41 11.99
CA PHE A 69 0.53 -15.84 12.52
C PHE A 69 1.18 -14.85 13.49
N GLU A 70 0.56 -13.68 13.72
CA GLU A 70 1.06 -12.58 14.55
C GLU A 70 2.37 -11.94 14.03
N HIS A 71 2.82 -12.31 12.85
CA HIS A 71 4.00 -11.76 12.18
C HIS A 71 3.87 -11.86 10.66
N VAL A 72 4.71 -11.10 9.96
CA VAL A 72 4.85 -11.18 8.50
C VAL A 72 6.13 -11.95 8.19
N LYS A 73 6.07 -12.81 7.19
CA LYS A 73 7.24 -13.53 6.68
C LYS A 73 7.93 -12.67 5.64
N ASP A 74 9.07 -12.11 5.99
CA ASP A 74 9.92 -11.34 5.09
C ASP A 74 11.08 -12.22 4.63
N PHE A 75 11.46 -12.13 3.36
CA PHE A 75 12.44 -13.04 2.77
C PHE A 75 13.35 -12.40 1.73
N LEU A 76 13.05 -11.21 1.25
CA LEU A 76 13.88 -10.49 0.30
C LEU A 76 14.89 -9.64 1.05
N ASP A 77 16.15 -10.04 0.98
CA ASP A 77 17.23 -9.47 1.77
C ASP A 77 18.32 -8.91 0.84
N PHE A 78 18.50 -7.59 0.87
CA PHE A 78 19.45 -6.87 0.03
C PHE A 78 20.51 -6.19 0.89
N TYR A 79 21.77 -6.38 0.50
CA TYR A 79 22.91 -5.67 1.05
C TYR A 79 23.50 -4.73 0.00
N ILE A 80 23.65 -3.44 0.36
CA ILE A 80 24.28 -2.42 -0.48
C ILE A 80 25.53 -1.95 0.24
N GLY A 81 26.70 -2.48 -0.15
CA GLY A 81 27.95 -2.27 0.58
C GLY A 81 27.85 -2.82 2.01
N SER A 82 28.09 -1.97 3.02
CA SER A 82 27.91 -2.31 4.43
C SER A 82 26.48 -2.10 4.95
N TYR A 83 25.60 -1.51 4.13
CA TYR A 83 24.21 -1.26 4.51
C TYR A 83 23.34 -2.44 4.19
N ASN A 84 22.64 -2.94 5.19
CA ASN A 84 21.62 -3.96 5.05
C ASN A 84 20.25 -3.30 4.94
N PHE A 85 19.65 -3.35 3.75
CA PHE A 85 18.29 -2.86 3.54
C PHE A 85 17.30 -3.72 4.34
N PRO A 86 16.25 -3.14 4.97
CA PRO A 86 15.27 -3.93 5.71
C PRO A 86 14.69 -5.06 4.86
N ILE A 87 14.62 -6.26 5.42
CA ILE A 87 14.07 -7.43 4.74
C ILE A 87 12.58 -7.19 4.47
N PHE A 88 12.11 -7.57 3.30
CA PHE A 88 10.73 -7.32 2.87
C PHE A 88 10.15 -8.53 2.12
N ASN A 89 8.90 -8.41 1.70
CA ASN A 89 8.15 -9.44 0.99
C ASN A 89 7.46 -8.88 -0.27
N PHE A 90 6.77 -9.75 -1.02
CA PHE A 90 6.05 -9.34 -2.23
C PHE A 90 4.87 -8.39 -1.94
N SER A 91 4.22 -8.50 -0.80
CA SER A 91 3.16 -7.57 -0.40
C SER A 91 3.71 -6.14 -0.23
N ASP A 92 4.90 -6.01 0.35
CA ASP A 92 5.59 -4.71 0.48
C ASP A 92 5.94 -4.12 -0.89
N MET A 93 6.38 -4.94 -1.84
CA MET A 93 6.64 -4.52 -3.22
C MET A 93 5.37 -4.03 -3.89
N ALA A 94 4.26 -4.73 -3.72
CA ALA A 94 2.96 -4.32 -4.27
C ALA A 94 2.53 -2.96 -3.72
N ILE A 95 2.70 -2.72 -2.42
CA ILE A 95 2.39 -1.43 -1.79
C ILE A 95 3.25 -0.31 -2.39
N VAL A 96 4.56 -0.52 -2.50
CA VAL A 96 5.48 0.48 -3.04
C VAL A 96 5.17 0.82 -4.49
N ILE A 97 4.93 -0.18 -5.33
CA ILE A 97 4.55 0.03 -6.73
C ILE A 97 3.21 0.74 -6.82
N GLY A 98 2.23 0.35 -6.02
CA GLY A 98 0.93 1.00 -5.96
C GLY A 98 1.02 2.47 -5.57
N ILE A 99 1.81 2.81 -4.56
CA ILE A 99 2.08 4.19 -4.16
C ILE A 99 2.74 4.98 -5.30
N PHE A 100 3.73 4.41 -5.96
CA PHE A 100 4.41 5.04 -7.07
C PHE A 100 3.44 5.38 -8.22
N LEU A 101 2.56 4.45 -8.57
CA LEU A 101 1.54 4.67 -9.60
C LEU A 101 0.52 5.74 -9.20
N LEU A 102 0.15 5.81 -7.91
CA LEU A 102 -0.71 6.87 -7.40
C LEU A 102 -0.05 8.25 -7.45
N ILE A 103 1.24 8.32 -7.14
CA ILE A 103 2.00 9.57 -7.27
C ILE A 103 1.97 10.07 -8.72
N ILE A 104 2.10 9.18 -9.71
CA ILE A 104 1.96 9.53 -11.12
C ILE A 104 0.56 10.10 -11.39
N ALA A 105 -0.49 9.49 -10.86
CA ALA A 105 -1.86 9.97 -11.01
C ALA A 105 -2.05 11.37 -10.42
N ILE A 106 -1.49 11.63 -9.25
CA ILE A 106 -1.54 12.95 -8.59
C ILE A 106 -0.81 13.99 -9.43
N LEU A 107 0.39 13.67 -9.92
CA LEU A 107 1.17 14.58 -10.76
C LEU A 107 0.48 14.89 -12.10
N LYS A 108 -0.29 13.96 -12.63
CA LYS A 108 -1.12 14.16 -13.82
C LYS A 108 -2.48 14.79 -13.54
N LYS A 109 -2.75 15.19 -12.31
CA LYS A 109 -4.02 15.80 -11.88
C LYS A 109 -5.24 14.93 -12.18
N GLU A 110 -5.13 13.63 -11.96
CA GLU A 110 -6.21 12.66 -12.18
C GLU A 110 -7.12 12.49 -10.96
N GLU A 111 -6.90 13.25 -9.89
CA GLU A 111 -7.86 13.37 -8.81
C GLU A 111 -9.10 14.13 -9.31
N VAL A 112 -10.26 13.53 -9.08
CA VAL A 112 -11.54 14.14 -9.47
C VAL A 112 -12.21 14.69 -8.21
N ASN A 113 -12.30 16.02 -8.11
CA ASN A 113 -12.99 16.67 -7.00
C ASN A 113 -14.50 16.46 -7.14
N GLU A 114 -15.22 16.30 -6.02
CA GLU A 114 -16.68 16.19 -5.98
C GLU A 114 -17.38 17.39 -6.66
N ARG A 115 -16.79 18.59 -6.54
CA ARG A 115 -17.29 19.80 -7.23
C ARG A 115 -17.22 19.68 -8.74
N ASP A 116 -16.16 19.08 -9.27
CA ASP A 116 -15.99 18.85 -10.70
C ASP A 116 -16.95 17.80 -11.22
N LYS A 117 -17.23 16.79 -10.42
CA LYS A 117 -18.23 15.76 -10.75
C LYS A 117 -19.64 16.37 -10.83
N SER A 118 -20.00 17.22 -9.88
CA SER A 118 -21.31 17.87 -9.84
C SER A 118 -21.47 18.85 -11.00
N ARG A 119 -20.43 19.60 -11.33
CA ARG A 119 -20.41 20.51 -12.49
C ARG A 119 -20.60 19.78 -13.81
N LYS A 120 -19.82 18.74 -14.05
CA LYS A 120 -19.94 17.90 -15.27
C LYS A 120 -21.31 17.24 -15.39
N ARG A 121 -21.91 16.84 -14.26
CA ARG A 121 -23.25 16.27 -14.24
C ARG A 121 -24.32 17.31 -14.58
N SER A 122 -24.17 18.53 -14.08
CA SER A 122 -25.06 19.66 -14.41
C SER A 122 -24.97 20.06 -15.88
N GLU A 123 -23.75 20.12 -16.45
CA GLU A 123 -23.52 20.43 -17.85
C GLU A 123 -24.11 19.37 -18.80
N LYS A 124 -24.05 18.08 -18.41
CA LYS A 124 -24.60 16.98 -19.21
C LYS A 124 -26.14 16.96 -19.21
N ASN A 125 -26.76 17.53 -18.19
CA ASN A 125 -28.22 17.58 -18.03
C ASN A 125 -28.86 18.86 -18.58
N ARG A 126 -28.08 19.74 -19.21
CA ARG A 126 -28.52 20.93 -19.93
C ARG A 126 -28.53 20.72 -21.44
#